data_e9c193720c68fed9022ba98da712e921
#
_entry.id   e9c193720c68fed9022ba98da712e921
#
_cell.length_a   1.000
_cell.length_b   1.000
_cell.length_c   1.000
_cell.angle_alpha   90.00
_cell.angle_beta   90.00
_cell.angle_gamma   90.00
#
_symmetry.space_group_name_H-M   'P 1'
#
loop_
_entity.id
_entity.type
_entity.pdbx_description
1 polymer ?
#
loop_
_entity_poly.entity_id
_entity_poly.type
_entity_poly.pdbx_seq_one_letter_code
_entity_poly.pdbx_strand_id
1 'polypeptide(L)'
;IKVCFTDKINNSKTDPVRMLLLNKGLLMEQYITFETEIERVISTLEGDVNQDISKTTSSSSITELIDSIIKTGMEKRASDIHIEPLVNEIRVRYRIDGELFTAAKIAKEKQPQVIGRLKAISNMHQEKQESQDGRILLYDDYNIRVSSQPNVYGEKFVLRLLKKNQNIKG
;
A
#
# COMPACT_ATOMS: atom_id res chain seq x y z
N ILE A 1 8.96 -4.75 -26.53
CA ILE A 1 8.88 -4.23 -25.14
C ILE A 1 10.19 -3.52 -24.83
N LYS A 2 10.09 -2.32 -24.26
CA LYS A 2 11.24 -1.55 -23.80
C LYS A 2 11.51 -1.89 -22.34
N VAL A 3 12.76 -2.25 -22.03
CA VAL A 3 13.18 -2.58 -20.65
C VAL A 3 14.32 -1.65 -20.28
N CYS A 4 14.18 -0.96 -19.15
CA CYS A 4 15.15 0.00 -18.62
C CYS A 4 15.97 -0.60 -17.48
N PHE A 5 17.26 -0.29 -17.43
CA PHE A 5 18.20 -0.73 -16.40
C PHE A 5 18.94 0.47 -15.84
N THR A 6 19.25 0.45 -14.54
CA THR A 6 20.03 1.50 -13.85
C THR A 6 21.53 1.29 -13.93
N ASP A 7 21.97 0.10 -14.30
CA ASP A 7 23.38 -0.30 -14.33
C ASP A 7 23.81 -0.80 -15.71
N LYS A 8 25.12 -0.92 -15.93
CA LYS A 8 25.66 -1.59 -17.12
C LYS A 8 25.00 -2.95 -17.27
N ILE A 9 24.46 -3.20 -18.45
CA ILE A 9 23.73 -4.41 -18.78
C ILE A 9 24.62 -5.63 -18.52
N ASN A 10 24.26 -6.43 -17.52
CA ASN A 10 24.87 -7.72 -17.28
C ASN A 10 23.97 -8.77 -17.95
N ASN A 11 24.47 -9.43 -18.97
CA ASN A 11 23.73 -10.43 -19.75
C ASN A 11 23.11 -11.52 -18.86
N SER A 12 23.77 -11.88 -17.74
CA SER A 12 23.25 -12.88 -16.81
C SER A 12 21.91 -12.48 -16.15
N LYS A 13 21.63 -11.17 -16.02
CA LYS A 13 20.36 -10.66 -15.47
C LYS A 13 19.29 -10.44 -16.55
N THR A 14 19.71 -10.19 -17.78
CA THR A 14 18.79 -9.86 -18.89
C THR A 14 18.36 -11.07 -19.71
N ASP A 15 19.20 -12.11 -19.80
CA ASP A 15 18.94 -13.30 -20.59
C ASP A 15 17.65 -14.05 -20.17
N PRO A 16 17.34 -14.26 -18.88
CA PRO A 16 16.09 -14.91 -18.48
C PRO A 16 14.85 -14.13 -18.93
N VAL A 17 14.89 -12.79 -18.80
CA VAL A 17 13.78 -11.91 -19.23
C VAL A 17 13.64 -11.91 -20.74
N ARG A 18 14.76 -11.85 -21.46
CA ARG A 18 14.81 -11.92 -22.94
C ARG A 18 14.22 -13.21 -23.46
N MET A 19 14.59 -14.37 -22.87
CA MET A 19 14.06 -15.67 -23.24
C MET A 19 12.57 -15.80 -22.99
N LEU A 20 12.09 -15.27 -21.85
CA LEU A 20 10.66 -15.25 -21.52
C LEU A 20 9.85 -14.45 -22.55
N LEU A 21 10.36 -13.29 -22.97
CA LEU A 21 9.71 -12.43 -23.95
C LEU A 21 9.73 -13.05 -25.35
N LEU A 22 10.85 -13.64 -25.76
CA LEU A 22 10.96 -14.36 -27.04
C LEU A 22 9.99 -15.51 -27.14
N ASN A 23 9.80 -16.29 -26.05
CA ASN A 23 8.82 -17.37 -26.01
C ASN A 23 7.37 -16.88 -26.19
N LYS A 24 7.11 -15.59 -25.90
CA LYS A 24 5.81 -14.95 -26.14
C LYS A 24 5.74 -14.20 -27.47
N GLY A 25 6.73 -14.35 -28.36
CA GLY A 25 6.80 -13.64 -29.63
C GLY A 25 7.07 -12.12 -29.52
N LEU A 26 7.65 -11.67 -28.38
CA LEU A 26 7.92 -10.27 -28.11
C LEU A 26 9.42 -9.97 -28.21
N LEU A 27 9.77 -8.89 -28.87
CA LEU A 27 11.14 -8.40 -28.94
C LEU A 27 11.42 -7.43 -27.78
N MET A 28 12.62 -7.56 -27.19
CA MET A 28 13.08 -6.72 -26.09
C MET A 28 14.09 -5.71 -26.60
N GLU A 29 13.82 -4.42 -26.40
CA GLU A 29 14.78 -3.33 -26.54
C GLU A 29 15.29 -2.92 -25.16
N GLN A 30 16.61 -2.82 -25.01
CA GLN A 30 17.27 -2.49 -23.73
C GLN A 30 17.71 -1.03 -23.73
N TYR A 31 17.43 -0.34 -22.65
CA TYR A 31 17.84 1.04 -22.42
C TYR A 31 18.54 1.16 -21.07
N ILE A 32 19.58 1.97 -21.01
CA ILE A 32 20.20 2.41 -19.75
C ILE A 32 19.60 3.75 -19.40
N THR A 33 19.13 3.88 -18.17
CA THR A 33 18.56 5.13 -17.67
C THR A 33 18.97 5.36 -16.23
N PHE A 34 18.77 6.58 -15.72
CA PHE A 34 19.06 6.92 -14.33
C PHE A 34 17.97 6.37 -13.40
N GLU A 35 18.37 6.01 -12.19
CA GLU A 35 17.47 5.47 -11.16
C GLU A 35 16.27 6.41 -10.90
N THR A 36 16.52 7.71 -10.89
CA THR A 36 15.49 8.76 -10.77
C THR A 36 14.45 8.75 -11.89
N GLU A 37 14.84 8.38 -13.11
CA GLU A 37 13.91 8.26 -14.24
C GLU A 37 13.05 7.00 -14.14
N ILE A 38 13.63 5.88 -13.67
CA ILE A 38 12.87 4.66 -13.39
C ILE A 38 11.87 4.90 -12.28
N GLU A 39 12.27 5.54 -11.18
CA GLU A 39 11.37 5.93 -10.09
C GLU A 39 10.24 6.83 -10.57
N ARG A 40 10.54 7.78 -11.48
CA ARG A 40 9.52 8.65 -12.08
C ARG A 40 8.53 7.87 -12.96
N VAL A 41 9.00 6.92 -13.76
CA VAL A 41 8.13 6.09 -14.60
C VAL A 41 7.31 5.14 -13.72
N ILE A 42 7.92 4.52 -12.71
CA ILE A 42 7.20 3.69 -11.74
C ILE A 42 6.13 4.52 -11.03
N SER A 43 6.46 5.72 -10.55
CA SER A 43 5.48 6.61 -9.90
C SER A 43 4.37 7.07 -10.84
N THR A 44 4.63 7.15 -12.14
CA THR A 44 3.62 7.47 -13.16
C THR A 44 2.72 6.26 -13.46
N LEU A 45 3.29 5.05 -13.49
CA LEU A 45 2.53 3.81 -13.65
C LEU A 45 1.76 3.43 -12.38
N GLU A 46 2.31 3.76 -11.21
CA GLU A 46 1.64 3.66 -9.91
C GLU A 46 0.64 4.82 -9.70
N GLY A 47 0.68 5.85 -10.53
CA GLY A 47 -0.14 7.07 -10.44
C GLY A 47 -1.64 6.82 -10.51
N ASP A 48 -2.08 5.75 -11.17
CA ASP A 48 -3.49 5.34 -11.15
C ASP A 48 -3.95 4.85 -9.77
N VAL A 49 -3.02 4.38 -8.93
CA VAL A 49 -3.31 4.02 -7.53
C VAL A 49 -3.30 5.25 -6.62
N ASN A 50 -2.43 6.24 -6.93
CA ASN A 50 -2.21 7.43 -6.11
C ASN A 50 -3.23 8.56 -6.38
N GLN A 51 -3.86 8.61 -7.57
CA GLN A 51 -4.75 9.72 -7.93
C GLN A 51 -6.02 9.78 -7.08
N ASP A 52 -6.57 8.63 -6.67
CA ASP A 52 -7.81 8.59 -5.88
C ASP A 52 -7.59 9.01 -4.42
N ILE A 53 -6.41 8.72 -3.86
CA ILE A 53 -6.09 9.04 -2.47
C ILE A 53 -5.43 10.42 -2.32
N SER A 54 -4.61 10.85 -3.30
CA SER A 54 -3.92 12.16 -3.24
C SER A 54 -4.87 13.35 -3.32
N LYS A 55 -6.01 13.23 -4.00
CA LYS A 55 -7.06 14.26 -4.01
C LYS A 55 -7.72 14.42 -2.65
N THR A 56 -7.73 13.39 -1.84
CA THR A 56 -8.37 13.35 -0.51
C THR A 56 -7.43 13.86 0.61
N THR A 57 -6.10 13.88 0.38
CA THR A 57 -5.12 14.23 1.43
C THR A 57 -5.03 15.73 1.75
N SER A 58 -5.45 16.61 0.84
CA SER A 58 -5.23 18.05 1.00
C SER A 58 -6.32 18.82 1.76
N SER A 59 -7.58 18.32 1.79
CA SER A 59 -8.70 19.05 2.40
C SER A 59 -9.72 18.19 3.18
N SER A 60 -9.63 16.86 3.13
CA SER A 60 -10.59 15.98 3.79
C SER A 60 -10.27 15.75 5.26
N SER A 61 -11.31 15.46 6.02
CA SER A 61 -11.18 15.04 7.41
C SER A 61 -10.35 13.74 7.50
N ILE A 62 -9.67 13.54 8.62
CA ILE A 62 -8.91 12.30 8.86
C ILE A 62 -9.79 11.05 8.76
N THR A 63 -11.07 11.19 9.09
CA THR A 63 -12.07 10.13 8.97
C THR A 63 -12.26 9.70 7.53
N GLU A 64 -12.47 10.66 6.63
CA GLU A 64 -12.64 10.40 5.19
C GLU A 64 -11.36 9.83 4.57
N LEU A 65 -10.20 10.31 4.99
CA LEU A 65 -8.91 9.80 4.52
C LEU A 65 -8.73 8.30 4.87
N ILE A 66 -8.94 7.92 6.13
CA ILE A 66 -8.81 6.52 6.56
C ILE A 66 -9.86 5.64 5.88
N ASP A 67 -11.09 6.12 5.76
CA ASP A 67 -12.18 5.40 5.08
C ASP A 67 -11.86 5.19 3.58
N SER A 68 -11.34 6.19 2.90
CA SER A 68 -10.87 6.10 1.51
C SER A 68 -9.74 5.08 1.35
N ILE A 69 -8.74 5.09 2.25
CA ILE A 69 -7.63 4.12 2.23
C ILE A 69 -8.16 2.69 2.35
N ILE A 70 -9.10 2.44 3.28
CA ILE A 70 -9.66 1.10 3.49
C ILE A 70 -10.51 0.68 2.29
N LYS A 71 -11.40 1.53 1.78
CA LYS A 71 -12.24 1.24 0.62
C LYS A 71 -11.42 0.93 -0.63
N THR A 72 -10.44 1.77 -0.94
CA THR A 72 -9.52 1.54 -2.07
C THR A 72 -8.77 0.21 -1.92
N GLY A 73 -8.32 -0.14 -0.71
CA GLY A 73 -7.71 -1.45 -0.45
C GLY A 73 -8.66 -2.62 -0.74
N MET A 74 -9.93 -2.49 -0.35
CA MET A 74 -10.96 -3.51 -0.65
C MET A 74 -11.25 -3.63 -2.15
N GLU A 75 -11.40 -2.50 -2.86
CA GLU A 75 -11.62 -2.45 -4.32
C GLU A 75 -10.47 -3.10 -5.09
N LYS A 76 -9.24 -2.84 -4.68
CA LYS A 76 -8.03 -3.42 -5.27
C LYS A 76 -7.75 -4.86 -4.79
N ARG A 77 -8.64 -5.45 -3.99
CA ARG A 77 -8.51 -6.80 -3.42
C ARG A 77 -7.20 -7.02 -2.66
N ALA A 78 -6.73 -5.98 -1.98
CA ALA A 78 -5.56 -6.10 -1.12
C ALA A 78 -5.83 -7.10 0.01
N SER A 79 -4.83 -7.92 0.33
CA SER A 79 -4.88 -8.80 1.51
C SER A 79 -4.59 -8.03 2.80
N ASP A 80 -3.67 -7.07 2.73
CA ASP A 80 -3.26 -6.26 3.88
C ASP A 80 -3.05 -4.80 3.48
N ILE A 81 -3.34 -3.89 4.41
CA ILE A 81 -3.01 -2.47 4.33
C ILE A 81 -1.97 -2.19 5.43
N HIS A 82 -0.83 -1.66 5.04
CA HIS A 82 0.24 -1.24 5.95
C HIS A 82 0.24 0.28 6.06
N ILE A 83 0.14 0.81 7.27
CA ILE A 83 0.24 2.24 7.59
C ILE A 83 1.45 2.41 8.49
N GLU A 84 2.53 2.95 7.93
CA GLU A 84 3.86 2.94 8.55
C GLU A 84 4.39 4.35 8.73
N PRO A 85 4.59 4.81 9.98
CA PRO A 85 5.26 6.07 10.22
C PRO A 85 6.74 5.96 9.86
N LEU A 86 7.22 6.92 9.10
CA LEU A 86 8.62 7.13 8.75
C LEU A 86 9.11 8.45 9.38
N VAL A 87 10.34 8.87 9.07
CA VAL A 87 10.94 10.10 9.59
C VAL A 87 10.07 11.31 9.24
N ASN A 88 9.73 11.49 7.97
CA ASN A 88 9.11 12.71 7.43
C ASN A 88 7.68 12.53 6.94
N GLU A 89 7.17 11.29 6.90
CA GLU A 89 5.87 10.97 6.35
C GLU A 89 5.27 9.72 7.01
N ILE A 90 3.99 9.47 6.77
CA ILE A 90 3.36 8.17 7.00
C ILE A 90 3.14 7.54 5.64
N ARG A 91 3.73 6.36 5.43
CA ARG A 91 3.58 5.61 4.19
C ARG A 91 2.45 4.59 4.29
N VAL A 92 1.56 4.61 3.32
CA VAL A 92 0.50 3.61 3.15
C VAL A 92 0.89 2.67 2.02
N ARG A 93 0.83 1.36 2.29
CA ARG A 93 1.11 0.32 1.29
C ARG A 93 -0.01 -0.72 1.28
N TYR A 94 -0.35 -1.20 0.10
CA TYR A 94 -1.24 -2.35 -0.09
C TYR A 94 -0.44 -3.59 -0.43
N ARG A 95 -0.83 -4.73 0.15
CA ARG A 95 -0.37 -6.04 -0.32
C ARG A 95 -1.40 -6.59 -1.29
N ILE A 96 -1.03 -6.74 -2.56
CA ILE A 96 -1.88 -7.26 -3.65
C ILE A 96 -1.10 -8.41 -4.28
N ASP A 97 -1.72 -9.59 -4.38
CA ASP A 97 -1.11 -10.80 -4.94
C ASP A 97 0.28 -11.15 -4.34
N GLY A 98 0.45 -10.87 -3.05
CA GLY A 98 1.68 -11.12 -2.29
C GLY A 98 2.70 -9.99 -2.32
N GLU A 99 2.61 -9.03 -3.24
CA GLU A 99 3.53 -7.91 -3.40
C GLU A 99 3.04 -6.65 -2.67
N LEU A 100 3.98 -5.81 -2.20
CA LEU A 100 3.69 -4.56 -1.50
C LEU A 100 3.85 -3.36 -2.42
N PHE A 101 2.76 -2.63 -2.66
CA PHE A 101 2.73 -1.40 -3.45
C PHE A 101 2.51 -0.18 -2.56
N THR A 102 3.25 0.89 -2.80
CA THR A 102 3.01 2.18 -2.14
C THR A 102 1.75 2.81 -2.72
N ALA A 103 0.76 3.05 -1.85
CA ALA A 103 -0.54 3.59 -2.24
C ALA A 103 -0.67 5.09 -1.96
N ALA A 104 -0.14 5.56 -0.83
CA ALA A 104 -0.21 6.97 -0.45
C ALA A 104 0.90 7.34 0.51
N LYS A 105 1.15 8.65 0.59
CA LYS A 105 2.00 9.31 1.58
C LYS A 105 1.16 10.36 2.30
N ILE A 106 1.15 10.32 3.62
CA ILE A 106 0.42 11.25 4.47
C ILE A 106 1.42 12.11 5.21
N ALA A 107 1.15 13.39 5.32
CA ALA A 107 2.02 14.33 6.03
C ALA A 107 2.23 13.91 7.50
N LYS A 108 3.46 14.02 7.99
CA LYS A 108 3.87 13.59 9.34
C LYS A 108 3.04 14.24 10.45
N GLU A 109 2.64 15.47 10.24
CA GLU A 109 1.84 16.29 11.18
C GLU A 109 0.47 15.67 11.48
N LYS A 110 -0.07 14.87 10.54
CA LYS A 110 -1.35 14.15 10.70
C LYS A 110 -1.22 12.86 11.53
N GLN A 111 0.00 12.46 11.90
CA GLN A 111 0.25 11.18 12.57
C GLN A 111 -0.59 10.96 13.85
N PRO A 112 -0.69 11.89 14.80
CA PRO A 112 -1.48 11.68 16.01
C PRO A 112 -2.95 11.42 15.69
N GLN A 113 -3.49 12.14 14.70
CA GLN A 113 -4.88 12.00 14.26
C GLN A 113 -5.13 10.67 13.54
N VAL A 114 -4.19 10.20 12.70
CA VAL A 114 -4.25 8.89 12.02
C VAL A 114 -4.23 7.77 13.04
N ILE A 115 -3.30 7.79 13.99
CA ILE A 115 -3.20 6.79 15.07
C ILE A 115 -4.47 6.78 15.92
N GLY A 116 -4.92 7.94 16.38
CA GLY A 116 -6.13 8.07 17.18
C GLY A 116 -7.36 7.53 16.46
N ARG A 117 -7.52 7.86 15.17
CA ARG A 117 -8.65 7.36 14.37
C ARG A 117 -8.60 5.85 14.19
N LEU A 118 -7.44 5.28 13.84
CA LEU A 118 -7.27 3.83 13.67
C LEU A 118 -7.56 3.07 14.98
N LYS A 119 -7.03 3.52 16.10
CA LYS A 119 -7.33 2.94 17.41
C LYS A 119 -8.82 3.01 17.74
N ALA A 120 -9.46 4.16 17.49
CA ALA A 120 -10.89 4.34 17.78
C ALA A 120 -11.77 3.36 16.98
N ILE A 121 -11.55 3.23 15.66
CA ILE A 121 -12.38 2.35 14.81
C ILE A 121 -12.10 0.87 14.98
N SER A 122 -10.92 0.51 15.51
CA SER A 122 -10.52 -0.88 15.80
C SER A 122 -10.72 -1.29 17.25
N ASN A 123 -11.34 -0.43 18.07
CA ASN A 123 -11.62 -0.66 19.49
C ASN A 123 -10.37 -0.96 20.32
N MET A 124 -9.28 -0.21 20.06
CA MET A 124 -8.02 -0.26 20.79
C MET A 124 -7.94 0.84 21.85
N HIS A 125 -7.10 0.62 22.87
CA HIS A 125 -6.84 1.63 23.89
C HIS A 125 -6.03 2.78 23.33
N GLN A 126 -6.53 4.01 23.48
CA GLN A 126 -5.93 5.22 22.88
C GLN A 126 -4.56 5.55 23.48
N GLU A 127 -4.43 5.43 24.80
CA GLU A 127 -3.25 5.90 25.53
C GLU A 127 -2.11 4.87 25.62
N LYS A 128 -2.40 3.60 25.34
CA LYS A 128 -1.38 2.56 25.39
C LYS A 128 -0.49 2.59 24.14
N GLN A 129 0.82 2.63 24.38
CA GLN A 129 1.86 2.59 23.33
C GLN A 129 2.50 1.20 23.19
N GLU A 130 1.79 0.18 23.53
CA GLU A 130 2.17 -1.23 23.36
C GLU A 130 1.49 -1.85 22.14
N SER A 131 1.96 -3.02 21.72
CA SER A 131 1.30 -3.78 20.65
C SER A 131 -0.12 -4.14 21.04
N GLN A 132 -1.08 -3.89 20.16
CA GLN A 132 -2.49 -4.16 20.38
C GLN A 132 -3.09 -4.83 19.13
N ASP A 133 -4.12 -5.64 19.35
CA ASP A 133 -4.95 -6.21 18.30
C ASP A 133 -6.39 -5.73 18.44
N GLY A 134 -7.02 -5.45 17.30
CA GLY A 134 -8.40 -4.98 17.25
C GLY A 134 -9.10 -5.42 15.98
N ARG A 135 -10.34 -4.96 15.82
CA ARG A 135 -11.19 -5.28 14.66
C ARG A 135 -11.99 -4.06 14.23
N ILE A 136 -12.11 -3.87 12.91
CA ILE A 136 -13.00 -2.88 12.33
C ILE A 136 -14.23 -3.63 11.81
N LEU A 137 -15.42 -3.24 12.30
CA LEU A 137 -16.70 -3.86 11.97
C LEU A 137 -17.59 -2.97 11.09
N LEU A 138 -17.04 -1.88 10.56
CA LEU A 138 -17.80 -0.86 9.80
C LEU A 138 -18.18 -1.31 8.38
N TYR A 139 -17.66 -2.44 7.90
CA TYR A 139 -17.86 -2.92 6.54
C TYR A 139 -18.51 -4.30 6.55
N ASP A 140 -19.75 -4.38 6.01
CA ASP A 140 -20.57 -5.60 6.10
C ASP A 140 -19.97 -6.80 5.39
N ASP A 141 -19.29 -6.57 4.25
CA ASP A 141 -18.67 -7.63 3.43
C ASP A 141 -17.28 -8.06 3.90
N TYR A 142 -16.70 -7.36 4.86
CA TYR A 142 -15.33 -7.61 5.32
C TYR A 142 -15.25 -7.75 6.84
N ASN A 143 -14.36 -8.62 7.27
CA ASN A 143 -13.86 -8.69 8.64
C ASN A 143 -12.42 -8.17 8.60
N ILE A 144 -12.19 -6.98 9.14
CA ILE A 144 -10.87 -6.37 9.13
C ILE A 144 -10.22 -6.56 10.50
N ARG A 145 -9.13 -7.33 10.53
CA ARG A 145 -8.28 -7.46 11.73
C ARG A 145 -7.21 -6.40 11.67
N VAL A 146 -6.98 -5.73 12.78
CA VAL A 146 -5.98 -4.66 12.90
C VAL A 146 -4.99 -5.04 13.98
N SER A 147 -3.72 -4.94 13.66
CA SER A 147 -2.61 -5.10 14.60
C SER A 147 -1.81 -3.80 14.62
N SER A 148 -1.54 -3.28 15.81
CA SER A 148 -0.67 -2.13 16.01
C SER A 148 0.63 -2.55 16.69
N GLN A 149 1.74 -1.91 16.31
CA GLN A 149 3.05 -2.17 16.88
C GLN A 149 3.83 -0.86 17.03
N PRO A 150 4.48 -0.62 18.18
CA PRO A 150 5.41 0.48 18.35
C PRO A 150 6.53 0.44 17.31
N ASN A 151 6.91 1.61 16.82
CA ASN A 151 8.01 1.82 15.90
C ASN A 151 8.81 3.04 16.38
N VAL A 152 10.07 3.15 15.98
CA VAL A 152 10.96 4.28 16.30
C VAL A 152 10.35 5.64 15.93
N TYR A 153 9.53 5.70 14.88
CA TYR A 153 8.91 6.93 14.37
C TYR A 153 7.43 7.09 14.76
N GLY A 154 6.90 6.18 15.61
CA GLY A 154 5.51 6.20 16.07
C GLY A 154 4.92 4.81 16.18
N GLU A 155 3.70 4.60 15.73
CA GLU A 155 2.98 3.34 15.81
C GLU A 155 2.56 2.88 14.41
N LYS A 156 2.99 1.67 14.04
CA LYS A 156 2.68 1.02 12.76
C LYS A 156 1.39 0.24 12.90
N PHE A 157 0.56 0.28 11.86
CA PHE A 157 -0.68 -0.51 11.77
C PHE A 157 -0.64 -1.44 10.56
N VAL A 158 -1.16 -2.65 10.75
CA VAL A 158 -1.43 -3.61 9.68
C VAL A 158 -2.90 -4.00 9.76
N LEU A 159 -3.64 -3.73 8.68
CA LEU A 159 -5.05 -4.08 8.55
C LEU A 159 -5.15 -5.25 7.59
N ARG A 160 -5.54 -6.43 8.08
CA ARG A 160 -5.82 -7.61 7.25
C ARG A 160 -7.27 -7.62 6.81
N LEU A 161 -7.47 -7.60 5.50
CA LEU A 161 -8.79 -7.56 4.87
C LEU A 161 -9.27 -9.00 4.58
N LEU A 162 -10.24 -9.47 5.35
CA LEU A 162 -10.84 -10.79 5.17
C LEU A 162 -12.25 -10.64 4.64
N LYS A 163 -12.45 -10.93 3.35
CA LYS A 163 -13.78 -10.93 2.76
C LYS A 163 -14.64 -12.02 3.42
N LYS A 164 -15.83 -11.65 3.89
CA LYS A 164 -16.79 -12.63 4.42
C LYS A 164 -17.29 -13.48 3.26
N ASN A 165 -17.16 -14.79 3.35
CA ASN A 165 -17.81 -15.68 2.38
C ASN A 165 -19.31 -15.46 2.53
N GLN A 166 -19.98 -15.02 1.48
CA GLN A 166 -21.41 -15.16 1.38
C GLN A 166 -21.69 -16.67 1.36
N ASN A 167 -22.16 -17.21 2.48
CA ASN A 167 -22.64 -18.57 2.50
C ASN A 167 -23.71 -18.69 1.42
N ILE A 168 -23.42 -19.47 0.40
CA ILE A 168 -24.43 -19.94 -0.55
C ILE A 168 -25.46 -20.65 0.33
N LYS A 169 -26.59 -19.98 0.58
CA LYS A 169 -27.75 -20.65 1.16
C LYS A 169 -28.19 -21.65 0.11
N GLY A 170 -27.85 -22.93 0.36
CA GLY A 170 -28.45 -24.04 -0.36
C GLY A 170 -29.93 -24.17 -0.06
#